data_233d10407d985730547faedc36688f8f
#
_entry.id   233d10407d985730547faedc36688f8f
#
_cell.length_a   1.000
_cell.length_b   1.000
_cell.length_c   1.000
_cell.angle_alpha   90.00
_cell.angle_beta   90.00
_cell.angle_gamma   90.00
#
_symmetry.space_group_name_H-M   'P 1'
#
loop_
_entity.id
_entity.type
_entity.pdbx_description
1 polymer ?
#
loop_
_entity_poly.entity_id
_entity_poly.type
_entity_poly.pdbx_seq_one_letter_code
_entity_poly.pdbx_strand_id
1 'polypeptide(L)'
;MDLATFCGTVGASLAMVAAIMLEEAGIVGSGYMNIPATVMIGCGTFLSTMANFGLKHNFNAGNWAKTAFFNTPHNIGEIITIILNFAQKTRREGLLALEGDIEGIHDRFLKKGIQLVVDGVDPELIEAVMDIDTTSMRARHKFGEEWFMCAGGMAPTMGILGAIMGLTGALGKMGGGDMMTTIHSLAIAFIASFYGVALANLVLIPVAGKLKFLDHEEAFMRDLIMTGVLAIQAGDNPRIVEEKLKAFFSPAGYPVKSIE
;
A
#
# COMPACT_ATOMS: atom_id res chain seq x y z
N MET A 1 -11.72 -3.23 7.29
CA MET A 1 -11.26 -4.19 6.25
C MET A 1 -11.62 -3.59 4.91
N ASP A 2 -10.64 -3.36 4.05
CA ASP A 2 -10.90 -2.82 2.72
C ASP A 2 -11.50 -3.92 1.83
N LEU A 3 -12.81 -3.80 1.59
CA LEU A 3 -13.59 -4.80 0.86
C LEU A 3 -13.10 -4.95 -0.59
N ALA A 4 -12.68 -3.84 -1.22
CA ALA A 4 -12.20 -3.84 -2.61
C ALA A 4 -10.88 -4.61 -2.76
N THR A 5 -9.91 -4.36 -1.87
CA THR A 5 -8.62 -5.07 -1.88
C THR A 5 -8.80 -6.54 -1.54
N PHE A 6 -9.65 -6.86 -0.57
CA PHE A 6 -9.94 -8.26 -0.20
C PHE A 6 -10.68 -9.00 -1.32
N CYS A 7 -11.77 -8.45 -1.85
CA CYS A 7 -12.52 -9.07 -2.95
C CYS A 7 -11.68 -9.16 -4.23
N GLY A 8 -10.83 -8.18 -4.51
CA GLY A 8 -9.95 -8.18 -5.68
C GLY A 8 -8.89 -9.30 -5.60
N THR A 9 -8.13 -9.36 -4.52
CA THR A 9 -7.05 -10.36 -4.37
C THR A 9 -7.59 -11.78 -4.15
N VAL A 10 -8.56 -11.94 -3.26
CA VAL A 10 -9.20 -13.24 -3.00
C VAL A 10 -10.06 -13.69 -4.18
N GLY A 11 -10.83 -12.80 -4.78
CA GLY A 11 -11.64 -13.09 -5.95
C GLY A 11 -10.81 -13.52 -7.15
N ALA A 12 -9.70 -12.82 -7.46
CA ALA A 12 -8.78 -13.22 -8.52
C ALA A 12 -8.13 -14.58 -8.24
N SER A 13 -7.74 -14.85 -7.00
CA SER A 13 -7.19 -16.14 -6.59
C SER A 13 -8.21 -17.26 -6.71
N LEU A 14 -9.46 -17.04 -6.29
CA LEU A 14 -10.55 -17.98 -6.42
C LEU A 14 -10.93 -18.22 -7.89
N ALA A 15 -10.95 -17.19 -8.73
CA ALA A 15 -11.20 -17.33 -10.16
C ALA A 15 -10.12 -18.20 -10.83
N MET A 16 -8.86 -18.02 -10.44
CA MET A 16 -7.76 -18.85 -10.91
C MET A 16 -7.93 -20.32 -10.48
N VAL A 17 -8.24 -20.57 -9.20
CA VAL A 17 -8.51 -21.93 -8.70
C VAL A 17 -9.70 -22.56 -9.39
N ALA A 18 -10.79 -21.80 -9.59
CA ALA A 18 -11.97 -22.27 -10.32
C ALA A 18 -11.65 -22.61 -11.78
N ALA A 19 -10.84 -21.80 -12.47
CA ALA A 19 -10.40 -22.10 -13.84
C ALA A 19 -9.61 -23.44 -13.90
N ILE A 20 -8.69 -23.65 -12.96
CA ILE A 20 -7.95 -24.91 -12.83
C ILE A 20 -8.91 -26.07 -12.59
N MET A 21 -9.88 -25.93 -11.69
CA MET A 21 -10.86 -26.97 -11.39
C MET A 21 -11.80 -27.29 -12.57
N LEU A 22 -12.16 -26.28 -13.38
CA LEU A 22 -13.00 -26.46 -14.56
C LEU A 22 -12.26 -27.13 -15.71
N GLU A 23 -10.96 -26.87 -15.88
CA GLU A 23 -10.14 -27.53 -16.90
C GLU A 23 -9.89 -28.97 -16.57
N GLU A 24 -10.02 -29.37 -15.32
CA GLU A 24 -9.57 -30.66 -14.80
C GLU A 24 -10.65 -31.50 -14.15
N ALA A 25 -11.73 -31.73 -14.77
CA ALA A 25 -12.58 -32.86 -14.33
C ALA A 25 -11.84 -34.23 -14.27
N GLY A 26 -10.53 -34.26 -14.50
CA GLY A 26 -9.72 -35.50 -14.51
C GLY A 26 -8.30 -35.46 -13.92
N ILE A 27 -7.64 -34.33 -13.70
CA ILE A 27 -6.18 -34.31 -13.43
C ILE A 27 -5.76 -33.50 -12.16
N VAL A 28 -6.65 -32.79 -11.45
CA VAL A 28 -6.35 -31.85 -10.35
C VAL A 28 -5.66 -32.46 -9.12
N GLY A 29 -5.71 -33.77 -8.93
CA GLY A 29 -5.32 -34.34 -7.63
C GLY A 29 -3.83 -34.28 -7.27
N SER A 30 -2.88 -34.20 -8.20
CA SER A 30 -1.45 -34.38 -7.87
C SER A 30 -0.43 -33.51 -8.59
N GLY A 31 -0.79 -32.85 -9.69
CA GLY A 31 0.16 -32.13 -10.53
C GLY A 31 0.53 -30.74 -10.02
N TYR A 32 -0.46 -29.96 -9.54
CA TYR A 32 -0.26 -28.57 -9.17
C TYR A 32 0.39 -28.36 -7.79
N MET A 33 0.35 -29.32 -6.88
CA MET A 33 1.05 -29.18 -5.59
C MET A 33 2.49 -29.68 -5.70
N ASN A 34 3.41 -28.75 -5.99
CA ASN A 34 4.84 -29.03 -6.10
C ASN A 34 5.63 -28.33 -4.99
N ILE A 35 6.05 -29.10 -3.97
CA ILE A 35 6.80 -28.56 -2.82
C ILE A 35 8.13 -27.93 -3.25
N PRO A 36 8.99 -28.54 -4.08
CA PRO A 36 10.21 -27.91 -4.57
C PRO A 36 9.98 -26.56 -5.26
N ALA A 37 8.98 -26.45 -6.14
CA ALA A 37 8.65 -25.20 -6.81
C ALA A 37 8.17 -24.14 -5.80
N THR A 38 7.30 -24.50 -4.86
CA THR A 38 6.79 -23.60 -3.81
C THR A 38 7.92 -23.06 -2.93
N VAL A 39 8.84 -23.92 -2.51
CA VAL A 39 10.01 -23.52 -1.69
C VAL A 39 10.93 -22.61 -2.50
N MET A 40 11.24 -22.97 -3.73
CA MET A 40 12.11 -22.17 -4.58
C MET A 40 11.56 -20.77 -4.82
N ILE A 41 10.28 -20.66 -5.16
CA ILE A 41 9.64 -19.37 -5.43
C ILE A 41 9.46 -18.58 -4.14
N GLY A 42 8.90 -19.19 -3.10
CA GLY A 42 8.64 -18.52 -1.82
C GLY A 42 9.94 -18.05 -1.14
N CYS A 43 10.84 -19.02 -0.85
CA CYS A 43 12.11 -18.68 -0.20
C CYS A 43 13.02 -17.88 -1.14
N GLY A 44 13.08 -18.20 -2.44
CA GLY A 44 13.91 -17.48 -3.40
C GLY A 44 13.49 -16.01 -3.52
N THR A 45 12.20 -15.73 -3.66
CA THR A 45 11.65 -14.36 -3.70
C THR A 45 11.95 -13.62 -2.39
N PHE A 46 11.64 -14.25 -1.25
CA PHE A 46 11.84 -13.63 0.05
C PHE A 46 13.30 -13.30 0.34
N LEU A 47 14.20 -14.25 0.11
CA LEU A 47 15.64 -14.07 0.36
C LEU A 47 16.29 -13.07 -0.62
N SER A 48 15.90 -13.09 -1.90
CA SER A 48 16.36 -12.12 -2.88
C SER A 48 15.91 -10.69 -2.53
N THR A 49 14.66 -10.54 -2.10
CA THR A 49 14.14 -9.26 -1.63
C THR A 49 14.84 -8.83 -0.33
N MET A 50 15.15 -9.78 0.57
CA MET A 50 15.92 -9.51 1.78
C MET A 50 17.32 -8.98 1.49
N ALA A 51 17.96 -9.44 0.45
CA ALA A 51 19.28 -8.93 0.03
C ALA A 51 19.23 -7.45 -0.37
N ASN A 52 18.11 -6.98 -0.93
CA ASN A 52 17.92 -5.58 -1.33
C ASN A 52 17.57 -4.65 -0.16
N PHE A 53 16.74 -5.10 0.79
CA PHE A 53 16.18 -4.23 1.85
C PHE A 53 16.74 -4.48 3.25
N GLY A 54 17.52 -5.53 3.42
CA GLY A 54 18.07 -5.94 4.72
C GLY A 54 17.05 -6.60 5.65
N LEU A 55 17.54 -7.21 6.72
CA LEU A 55 16.76 -8.04 7.65
C LEU A 55 15.59 -7.29 8.31
N LYS A 56 15.84 -6.06 8.80
CA LYS A 56 14.85 -5.31 9.57
C LYS A 56 13.58 -5.00 8.77
N HIS A 57 13.73 -4.60 7.53
CA HIS A 57 12.61 -4.26 6.67
C HIS A 57 11.86 -5.51 6.18
N ASN A 58 12.58 -6.60 5.97
CA ASN A 58 11.99 -7.85 5.52
C ASN A 58 10.99 -8.44 6.52
N PHE A 59 11.29 -8.38 7.83
CA PHE A 59 10.36 -8.81 8.88
C PHE A 59 9.16 -7.88 9.05
N ASN A 60 9.22 -6.66 8.54
CA ASN A 60 8.09 -5.72 8.58
C ASN A 60 7.06 -5.94 7.45
N ALA A 61 7.37 -6.78 6.47
CA ALA A 61 6.48 -7.07 5.34
C ALA A 61 5.07 -7.51 5.77
N GLY A 62 4.98 -8.33 6.83
CA GLY A 62 3.70 -8.75 7.41
C GLY A 62 2.86 -7.61 7.95
N ASN A 63 3.48 -6.60 8.58
CA ASN A 63 2.79 -5.41 9.08
C ASN A 63 2.30 -4.53 7.92
N TRP A 64 3.10 -4.34 6.89
CA TRP A 64 2.69 -3.59 5.70
C TRP A 64 1.54 -4.27 4.95
N ALA A 65 1.60 -5.62 4.79
CA ALA A 65 0.48 -6.38 4.24
C ALA A 65 -0.79 -6.18 5.08
N LYS A 66 -0.68 -6.27 6.42
CA LYS A 66 -1.81 -6.03 7.32
C LYS A 66 -2.40 -4.63 7.12
N THR A 67 -1.58 -3.59 6.96
CA THR A 67 -2.03 -2.22 6.69
C THR A 67 -2.80 -2.14 5.37
N ALA A 68 -2.34 -2.83 4.31
CA ALA A 68 -3.03 -2.83 3.02
C ALA A 68 -4.46 -3.40 3.11
N PHE A 69 -4.69 -4.40 3.97
CA PHE A 69 -6.00 -5.07 4.11
C PHE A 69 -6.90 -4.48 5.22
N PHE A 70 -6.32 -3.90 6.27
CA PHE A 70 -7.05 -3.50 7.49
C PHE A 70 -6.92 -2.00 7.79
N ASN A 71 -6.81 -1.17 6.77
CA ASN A 71 -6.82 0.26 6.96
C ASN A 71 -8.21 0.78 7.32
N THR A 72 -8.27 1.76 8.23
CA THR A 72 -9.48 2.52 8.53
C THR A 72 -9.45 3.82 7.71
N PRO A 73 -10.47 4.08 6.88
CA PRO A 73 -10.52 5.31 6.10
C PRO A 73 -10.61 6.53 7.03
N HIS A 74 -9.85 7.57 6.73
CA HIS A 74 -9.95 8.85 7.42
C HIS A 74 -11.25 9.56 7.05
N ASN A 75 -11.91 10.17 8.04
CA ASN A 75 -13.13 10.95 7.81
C ASN A 75 -12.77 12.40 7.46
N ILE A 76 -12.57 12.67 6.17
CA ILE A 76 -12.20 14.00 5.67
C ILE A 76 -13.26 15.06 6.06
N GLY A 77 -14.54 14.71 6.01
CA GLY A 77 -15.63 15.63 6.36
C GLY A 77 -15.57 16.08 7.81
N GLU A 78 -15.19 15.20 8.72
CA GLU A 78 -15.01 15.53 10.14
C GLU A 78 -13.85 16.50 10.33
N ILE A 79 -12.72 16.27 9.67
CA ILE A 79 -11.55 17.16 9.74
C ILE A 79 -11.87 18.54 9.20
N ILE A 80 -12.54 18.66 8.06
CA ILE A 80 -12.99 19.93 7.50
C ILE A 80 -13.89 20.65 8.50
N THR A 81 -14.83 19.95 9.11
CA THR A 81 -15.75 20.53 10.10
C THR A 81 -15.01 21.06 11.31
N ILE A 82 -14.02 20.34 11.82
CA ILE A 82 -13.16 20.79 12.94
C ILE A 82 -12.40 22.06 12.55
N ILE A 83 -11.76 22.09 11.39
CA ILE A 83 -11.01 23.24 10.90
C ILE A 83 -11.90 24.48 10.76
N LEU A 84 -13.12 24.32 10.21
CA LEU A 84 -14.06 25.44 10.07
C LEU A 84 -14.55 25.96 11.42
N ASN A 85 -14.82 25.08 12.38
CA ASN A 85 -15.18 25.46 13.74
C ASN A 85 -14.04 26.25 14.43
N PHE A 86 -12.81 25.79 14.25
CA PHE A 86 -11.63 26.46 14.79
C PHE A 86 -11.41 27.83 14.13
N ALA A 87 -11.58 27.96 12.82
CA ALA A 87 -11.51 29.24 12.13
C ALA A 87 -12.58 30.23 12.64
N GLN A 88 -13.81 29.76 12.94
CA GLN A 88 -14.86 30.59 13.53
C GLN A 88 -14.52 31.01 14.94
N LYS A 89 -14.02 30.08 15.77
CA LYS A 89 -13.66 30.37 17.17
C LYS A 89 -12.49 31.35 17.26
N THR A 90 -11.44 31.11 16.50
CA THR A 90 -10.27 32.00 16.45
C THR A 90 -10.61 33.41 16.05
N ARG A 91 -11.53 33.62 15.11
CA ARG A 91 -11.96 34.94 14.67
C ARG A 91 -12.74 35.71 15.74
N ARG A 92 -13.41 35.02 16.64
CA ARG A 92 -14.21 35.63 17.72
C ARG A 92 -13.41 35.85 18.98
N GLU A 93 -12.56 34.91 19.34
CA GLU A 93 -11.96 34.78 20.65
C GLU A 93 -10.42 34.84 20.62
N GLY A 94 -9.83 34.83 19.40
CA GLY A 94 -8.38 34.78 19.21
C GLY A 94 -7.81 33.37 19.20
N LEU A 95 -6.51 33.22 18.81
CA LEU A 95 -5.83 31.93 18.65
C LEU A 95 -5.72 31.15 19.96
N LEU A 96 -5.49 31.84 21.09
CA LEU A 96 -5.37 31.22 22.42
C LEU A 96 -6.64 30.48 22.87
N ALA A 97 -7.81 30.83 22.32
CA ALA A 97 -9.06 30.16 22.65
C ALA A 97 -9.10 28.70 22.20
N LEU A 98 -8.21 28.27 21.27
CA LEU A 98 -8.12 26.90 20.81
C LEU A 98 -7.41 25.97 21.80
N GLU A 99 -6.65 26.51 22.77
CA GLU A 99 -5.85 25.70 23.71
C GLU A 99 -6.69 24.63 24.44
N GLY A 100 -7.90 25.01 24.87
CA GLY A 100 -8.80 24.08 25.56
C GLY A 100 -9.39 22.99 24.67
N ASP A 101 -9.40 23.16 23.35
CA ASP A 101 -9.99 22.21 22.40
C ASP A 101 -8.95 21.22 21.83
N ILE A 102 -7.65 21.50 22.01
CA ILE A 102 -6.54 20.69 21.47
C ILE A 102 -6.60 19.24 21.95
N GLU A 103 -6.97 18.99 23.21
CA GLU A 103 -7.06 17.65 23.77
C GLU A 103 -8.15 16.80 23.10
N GLY A 104 -9.21 17.45 22.59
CA GLY A 104 -10.31 16.79 21.89
C GLY A 104 -10.00 16.38 20.45
N ILE A 105 -8.85 16.81 19.90
CA ILE A 105 -8.46 16.48 18.52
C ILE A 105 -7.90 15.06 18.46
N HIS A 106 -8.58 14.17 17.74
CA HIS A 106 -8.15 12.79 17.54
C HIS A 106 -7.02 12.64 16.53
N ASP A 107 -7.01 13.47 15.48
CA ASP A 107 -5.96 13.46 14.46
C ASP A 107 -4.68 14.11 14.98
N ARG A 108 -3.57 13.35 14.99
CA ARG A 108 -2.28 13.76 15.55
C ARG A 108 -1.62 14.89 14.74
N PHE A 109 -1.82 14.91 13.43
CA PHE A 109 -1.20 15.86 12.55
C PHE A 109 -1.90 17.23 12.68
N LEU A 110 -3.24 17.23 12.72
CA LEU A 110 -4.04 18.43 13.01
C LEU A 110 -3.74 18.97 14.41
N LYS A 111 -3.70 18.08 15.42
CA LYS A 111 -3.36 18.47 16.80
C LYS A 111 -2.02 19.18 16.87
N LYS A 112 -0.99 18.63 16.22
CA LYS A 112 0.35 19.23 16.16
C LYS A 112 0.33 20.60 15.47
N GLY A 113 -0.37 20.73 14.34
CA GLY A 113 -0.49 22.00 13.62
C GLY A 113 -1.18 23.08 14.46
N ILE A 114 -2.30 22.76 15.11
CA ILE A 114 -3.02 23.71 15.99
C ILE A 114 -2.18 24.08 17.22
N GLN A 115 -1.43 23.13 17.78
CA GLN A 115 -0.53 23.43 18.90
C GLN A 115 0.52 24.49 18.50
N LEU A 116 1.16 24.33 17.34
CA LEU A 116 2.14 25.31 16.85
C LEU A 116 1.53 26.70 16.64
N VAL A 117 0.27 26.77 16.17
CA VAL A 117 -0.47 28.03 16.02
C VAL A 117 -0.72 28.70 17.37
N VAL A 118 -1.18 27.93 18.36
CA VAL A 118 -1.43 28.45 19.73
C VAL A 118 -0.15 28.91 20.42
N ASP A 119 0.96 28.18 20.18
CA ASP A 119 2.30 28.52 20.68
C ASP A 119 2.88 29.77 20.01
N GLY A 120 2.20 30.37 19.03
CA GLY A 120 2.61 31.60 18.34
C GLY A 120 3.80 31.46 17.41
N VAL A 121 4.01 30.24 16.85
CA VAL A 121 5.08 29.96 15.89
C VAL A 121 4.79 30.65 14.56
N ASP A 122 5.82 31.17 13.89
CA ASP A 122 5.68 31.82 12.59
C ASP A 122 5.09 30.91 11.51
N PRO A 123 4.22 31.42 10.60
CA PRO A 123 3.55 30.62 9.56
C PRO A 123 4.51 29.80 8.69
N GLU A 124 5.62 30.42 8.28
CA GLU A 124 6.64 29.75 7.46
C GLU A 124 7.30 28.56 8.18
N LEU A 125 7.48 28.69 9.49
CA LEU A 125 8.05 27.61 10.31
C LEU A 125 7.03 26.51 10.56
N ILE A 126 5.75 26.84 10.74
CA ILE A 126 4.67 25.83 10.84
C ILE A 126 4.59 25.00 9.55
N GLU A 127 4.56 25.68 8.40
CA GLU A 127 4.55 25.02 7.09
C GLU A 127 5.75 24.08 6.94
N ALA A 128 6.96 24.56 7.23
CA ALA A 128 8.18 23.76 7.14
C ALA A 128 8.16 22.52 8.07
N VAL A 129 7.71 22.66 9.32
CA VAL A 129 7.62 21.55 10.27
C VAL A 129 6.58 20.51 9.84
N MET A 130 5.44 20.96 9.34
CA MET A 130 4.38 20.06 8.87
C MET A 130 4.77 19.36 7.56
N ASP A 131 5.46 20.04 6.64
CA ASP A 131 5.96 19.43 5.41
C ASP A 131 7.04 18.38 5.69
N ILE A 132 7.98 18.66 6.59
CA ILE A 132 8.99 17.67 7.03
C ILE A 132 8.31 16.42 7.62
N ASP A 133 7.25 16.58 8.41
CA ASP A 133 6.51 15.46 9.00
C ASP A 133 5.82 14.63 7.90
N THR A 134 5.19 15.28 6.92
CA THR A 134 4.55 14.62 5.76
C THR A 134 5.57 13.90 4.90
N THR A 135 6.69 14.54 4.56
CA THR A 135 7.77 13.93 3.78
C THR A 135 8.38 12.74 4.50
N SER A 136 8.61 12.87 5.81
CA SER A 136 9.13 11.76 6.64
C SER A 136 8.15 10.58 6.73
N MET A 137 6.85 10.84 6.78
CA MET A 137 5.82 9.81 6.74
C MET A 137 5.86 9.07 5.40
N ARG A 138 5.84 9.79 4.28
CA ARG A 138 5.91 9.22 2.92
C ARG A 138 7.17 8.39 2.72
N ALA A 139 8.32 8.86 3.20
CA ALA A 139 9.57 8.11 3.14
C ALA A 139 9.47 6.75 3.86
N ARG A 140 8.76 6.69 5.01
CA ARG A 140 8.52 5.42 5.73
C ARG A 140 7.55 4.49 4.98
N HIS A 141 6.48 5.04 4.36
CA HIS A 141 5.49 4.26 3.62
C HIS A 141 6.07 3.67 2.33
N LYS A 142 6.94 4.43 1.67
CA LYS A 142 7.61 4.03 0.45
C LYS A 142 8.40 2.73 0.58
N PHE A 143 9.01 2.46 1.74
CA PHE A 143 9.70 1.19 1.98
C PHE A 143 8.78 -0.03 1.83
N GLY A 144 7.53 0.07 2.29
CA GLY A 144 6.55 -1.01 2.14
C GLY A 144 6.17 -1.23 0.67
N GLU A 145 5.86 -0.16 -0.05
CA GLU A 145 5.54 -0.20 -1.48
C GLU A 145 6.70 -0.82 -2.28
N GLU A 146 7.91 -0.29 -2.11
CA GLU A 146 9.12 -0.74 -2.83
C GLU A 146 9.46 -2.19 -2.54
N TRP A 147 9.28 -2.64 -1.29
CA TRP A 147 9.50 -4.03 -0.91
C TRP A 147 8.57 -4.98 -1.67
N PHE A 148 7.27 -4.71 -1.67
CA PHE A 148 6.30 -5.54 -2.37
C PHE A 148 6.47 -5.47 -3.89
N MET A 149 6.83 -4.32 -4.44
CA MET A 149 7.11 -4.17 -5.87
C MET A 149 8.37 -4.97 -6.26
N CYS A 150 9.43 -4.90 -5.47
CA CYS A 150 10.65 -5.69 -5.68
C CYS A 150 10.35 -7.19 -5.60
N ALA A 151 9.64 -7.64 -4.56
CA ALA A 151 9.24 -9.05 -4.42
C ALA A 151 8.38 -9.51 -5.61
N GLY A 152 7.45 -8.64 -6.07
CA GLY A 152 6.64 -8.89 -7.26
C GLY A 152 7.45 -9.06 -8.55
N GLY A 153 8.55 -8.32 -8.68
CA GLY A 153 9.51 -8.49 -9.79
C GLY A 153 10.35 -9.77 -9.67
N MET A 154 10.72 -10.15 -8.44
CA MET A 154 11.55 -11.35 -8.21
C MET A 154 10.79 -12.66 -8.35
N ALA A 155 9.50 -12.70 -8.00
CA ALA A 155 8.72 -13.94 -8.01
C ALA A 155 8.63 -14.62 -9.39
N PRO A 156 8.33 -13.91 -10.50
CA PRO A 156 8.32 -14.51 -11.84
C PRO A 156 9.70 -14.98 -12.28
N THR A 157 10.77 -14.24 -11.94
CA THR A 157 12.14 -14.63 -12.30
C THR A 157 12.58 -15.92 -11.59
N MET A 158 12.19 -16.09 -10.31
CA MET A 158 12.37 -17.37 -9.60
C MET A 158 11.55 -18.49 -10.24
N GLY A 159 10.36 -18.19 -10.75
CA GLY A 159 9.55 -19.13 -11.53
C GLY A 159 10.25 -19.58 -12.81
N ILE A 160 10.85 -18.65 -13.55
CA ILE A 160 11.63 -18.95 -14.77
C ILE A 160 12.86 -19.82 -14.43
N LEU A 161 13.58 -19.49 -13.35
CA LEU A 161 14.71 -20.31 -12.90
C LEU A 161 14.26 -21.75 -12.57
N GLY A 162 13.12 -21.91 -11.90
CA GLY A 162 12.52 -23.21 -11.63
C GLY A 162 12.16 -23.97 -12.91
N ALA A 163 11.63 -23.27 -13.91
CA ALA A 163 11.33 -23.86 -15.21
C ALA A 163 12.58 -24.34 -15.94
N ILE A 164 13.65 -23.53 -15.95
CA ILE A 164 14.93 -23.91 -16.57
C ILE A 164 15.51 -25.15 -15.87
N MET A 165 15.50 -25.19 -14.54
CA MET A 165 15.97 -26.36 -13.77
C MET A 165 15.14 -27.62 -14.08
N GLY A 166 13.81 -27.49 -14.13
CA GLY A 166 12.91 -28.59 -14.47
C GLY A 166 13.13 -29.12 -15.91
N LEU A 167 13.28 -28.19 -16.87
CA LEU A 167 13.56 -28.53 -18.27
C LEU A 167 14.92 -29.22 -18.43
N THR A 168 15.96 -28.70 -17.77
CA THR A 168 17.30 -29.31 -17.78
C THR A 168 17.26 -30.73 -17.21
N GLY A 169 16.51 -30.93 -16.11
CA GLY A 169 16.28 -32.26 -15.52
C GLY A 169 15.51 -33.21 -16.45
N ALA A 170 14.53 -32.70 -17.21
CA ALA A 170 13.79 -33.45 -18.20
C ALA A 170 14.71 -33.92 -19.35
N LEU A 171 15.49 -33.02 -19.91
CA LEU A 171 16.45 -33.33 -20.99
C LEU A 171 17.51 -34.34 -20.58
N GLY A 172 18.02 -34.25 -19.34
CA GLY A 172 18.97 -35.22 -18.80
C GLY A 172 18.42 -36.65 -18.68
N LYS A 173 17.10 -36.78 -18.53
CA LYS A 173 16.42 -38.08 -18.42
C LYS A 173 16.01 -38.69 -19.79
N MET A 174 15.91 -37.87 -20.83
CA MET A 174 15.53 -38.35 -22.18
C MET A 174 16.46 -39.41 -22.74
N GLY A 175 17.74 -39.40 -22.36
CA GLY A 175 18.71 -40.43 -22.76
C GLY A 175 18.50 -41.81 -22.11
N GLY A 176 17.72 -41.90 -21.03
CA GLY A 176 17.45 -43.16 -20.29
C GLY A 176 16.17 -43.91 -20.72
N GLY A 177 15.39 -43.38 -21.66
CA GLY A 177 14.23 -44.05 -22.22
C GLY A 177 12.93 -43.97 -21.41
N ASP A 178 12.89 -43.28 -20.26
CA ASP A 178 11.68 -43.13 -19.47
C ASP A 178 10.91 -41.84 -19.86
N MET A 179 10.02 -41.98 -20.81
CA MET A 179 9.17 -40.92 -21.34
C MET A 179 8.28 -40.32 -20.25
N MET A 180 7.75 -41.11 -19.31
CA MET A 180 6.83 -40.64 -18.27
C MET A 180 7.52 -39.74 -17.28
N THR A 181 8.73 -40.06 -16.84
CA THR A 181 9.54 -39.24 -15.95
C THR A 181 9.94 -37.91 -16.62
N THR A 182 10.18 -37.94 -17.94
CA THR A 182 10.46 -36.71 -18.71
C THR A 182 9.26 -35.80 -18.76
N ILE A 183 8.06 -36.33 -19.07
CA ILE A 183 6.81 -35.53 -19.08
C ILE A 183 6.53 -34.93 -17.69
N HIS A 184 6.71 -35.71 -16.62
CA HIS A 184 6.52 -35.22 -15.25
C HIS A 184 7.47 -34.09 -14.91
N SER A 185 8.75 -34.21 -15.29
CA SER A 185 9.73 -33.13 -15.06
C SER A 185 9.39 -31.84 -15.84
N LEU A 186 8.84 -31.98 -17.05
CA LEU A 186 8.38 -30.86 -17.86
C LEU A 186 7.16 -30.17 -17.22
N ALA A 187 6.20 -30.93 -16.71
CA ALA A 187 5.04 -30.37 -15.99
C ALA A 187 5.46 -29.57 -14.77
N ILE A 188 6.43 -30.06 -13.98
CA ILE A 188 6.99 -29.34 -12.83
C ILE A 188 7.59 -27.97 -13.24
N ALA A 189 8.27 -27.92 -14.40
CA ALA A 189 8.85 -26.67 -14.90
C ALA A 189 7.78 -25.62 -15.19
N PHE A 190 6.68 -25.99 -15.83
CA PHE A 190 5.56 -25.06 -16.09
C PHE A 190 4.86 -24.62 -14.81
N ILE A 191 4.68 -25.51 -13.84
CA ILE A 191 4.07 -25.19 -12.54
C ILE A 191 4.91 -24.15 -11.77
N ALA A 192 6.24 -24.24 -11.82
CA ALA A 192 7.11 -23.25 -11.19
C ALA A 192 6.89 -21.85 -11.79
N SER A 193 6.87 -21.74 -13.13
CA SER A 193 6.59 -20.46 -13.80
C SER A 193 5.21 -19.91 -13.42
N PHE A 194 4.20 -20.78 -13.42
CA PHE A 194 2.84 -20.42 -13.05
C PHE A 194 2.75 -19.86 -11.62
N TYR A 195 3.37 -20.49 -10.64
CA TYR A 195 3.40 -20.02 -9.26
C TYR A 195 4.10 -18.67 -9.11
N GLY A 196 5.22 -18.45 -9.81
CA GLY A 196 5.94 -17.19 -9.79
C GLY A 196 5.08 -16.03 -10.29
N VAL A 197 4.42 -16.23 -11.43
CA VAL A 197 3.52 -15.23 -12.04
C VAL A 197 2.27 -15.00 -11.19
N ALA A 198 1.68 -16.07 -10.66
CA ALA A 198 0.50 -15.99 -9.80
C ALA A 198 0.79 -15.21 -8.51
N LEU A 199 1.88 -15.56 -7.81
CA LEU A 199 2.29 -14.86 -6.59
C LEU A 199 2.52 -13.37 -6.83
N ALA A 200 3.18 -13.01 -7.91
CA ALA A 200 3.43 -11.62 -8.28
C ALA A 200 2.13 -10.85 -8.53
N ASN A 201 1.29 -11.34 -9.44
CA ASN A 201 0.17 -10.57 -9.96
C ASN A 201 -1.09 -10.64 -9.10
N LEU A 202 -1.29 -11.70 -8.33
CA LEU A 202 -2.46 -11.84 -7.46
C LEU A 202 -2.23 -11.30 -6.05
N VAL A 203 -0.98 -11.24 -5.59
CA VAL A 203 -0.69 -10.87 -4.19
C VAL A 203 0.27 -9.68 -4.11
N LEU A 204 1.52 -9.83 -4.58
CA LEU A 204 2.58 -8.87 -4.28
C LEU A 204 2.35 -7.51 -4.92
N ILE A 205 2.08 -7.46 -6.21
CA ILE A 205 1.85 -6.21 -6.96
C ILE A 205 0.56 -5.51 -6.51
N PRO A 206 -0.59 -6.19 -6.31
CA PRO A 206 -1.78 -5.54 -5.76
C PRO A 206 -1.58 -4.96 -4.36
N VAL A 207 -0.82 -5.63 -3.49
CA VAL A 207 -0.49 -5.10 -2.15
C VAL A 207 0.38 -3.85 -2.27
N ALA A 208 1.40 -3.84 -3.14
CA ALA A 208 2.21 -2.65 -3.41
C ALA A 208 1.35 -1.48 -3.91
N GLY A 209 0.48 -1.73 -4.88
CA GLY A 209 -0.45 -0.72 -5.41
C GLY A 209 -1.38 -0.16 -4.35
N LYS A 210 -1.88 -1.01 -3.44
CA LYS A 210 -2.73 -0.57 -2.33
C LYS A 210 -1.97 0.28 -1.32
N LEU A 211 -0.74 -0.09 -0.96
CA LEU A 211 0.10 0.72 -0.07
C LEU A 211 0.38 2.09 -0.66
N LYS A 212 0.68 2.15 -1.96
CA LYS A 212 0.84 3.41 -2.69
C LYS A 212 -0.42 4.27 -2.65
N PHE A 213 -1.58 3.68 -2.89
CA PHE A 213 -2.86 4.38 -2.83
C PHE A 213 -3.11 4.97 -1.44
N LEU A 214 -2.85 4.21 -0.37
CA LEU A 214 -3.01 4.67 1.01
C LEU A 214 -2.04 5.82 1.37
N ASP A 215 -0.79 5.78 0.88
CA ASP A 215 0.17 6.86 1.04
C ASP A 215 -0.33 8.15 0.39
N HIS A 216 -0.88 8.06 -0.81
CA HIS A 216 -1.46 9.22 -1.50
C HIS A 216 -2.68 9.79 -0.76
N GLU A 217 -3.57 8.95 -0.23
CA GLU A 217 -4.72 9.39 0.56
C GLU A 217 -4.29 10.12 1.84
N GLU A 218 -3.30 9.56 2.56
CA GLU A 218 -2.80 10.19 3.78
C GLU A 218 -2.05 11.51 3.48
N ALA A 219 -1.24 11.56 2.43
CA ALA A 219 -0.55 12.78 2.00
C ALA A 219 -1.55 13.88 1.61
N PHE A 220 -2.59 13.55 0.84
CA PHE A 220 -3.67 14.46 0.49
C PHE A 220 -4.36 15.04 1.74
N MET A 221 -4.68 14.19 2.71
CA MET A 221 -5.27 14.61 3.98
C MET A 221 -4.36 15.60 4.72
N ARG A 222 -3.06 15.32 4.77
CA ARG A 222 -2.08 16.19 5.45
C ARG A 222 -1.95 17.54 4.77
N ASP A 223 -1.95 17.59 3.43
CA ASP A 223 -1.93 18.85 2.66
C ASP A 223 -3.18 19.70 2.96
N LEU A 224 -4.35 19.05 3.04
CA LEU A 224 -5.60 19.70 3.39
C LEU A 224 -5.56 20.29 4.82
N ILE A 225 -5.08 19.48 5.78
CA ILE A 225 -4.92 19.91 7.18
C ILE A 225 -3.95 21.10 7.27
N MET A 226 -2.79 21.02 6.63
CA MET A 226 -1.77 22.07 6.62
C MET A 226 -2.35 23.38 6.06
N THR A 227 -3.06 23.31 4.95
CA THR A 227 -3.74 24.49 4.37
C THR A 227 -4.76 25.08 5.33
N GLY A 228 -5.53 24.26 6.04
CA GLY A 228 -6.48 24.70 7.04
C GLY A 228 -5.83 25.33 8.26
N VAL A 229 -4.76 24.76 8.77
CA VAL A 229 -3.98 25.28 9.90
C VAL A 229 -3.38 26.65 9.58
N LEU A 230 -2.75 26.80 8.41
CA LEU A 230 -2.18 28.07 7.97
C LEU A 230 -3.27 29.15 7.76
N ALA A 231 -4.44 28.77 7.25
CA ALA A 231 -5.57 29.68 7.09
C ALA A 231 -6.14 30.14 8.46
N ILE A 232 -6.18 29.26 9.47
CA ILE A 232 -6.56 29.62 10.85
C ILE A 232 -5.55 30.61 11.43
N GLN A 233 -4.27 30.34 11.27
CA GLN A 233 -3.20 31.23 11.77
C GLN A 233 -3.25 32.62 11.11
N ALA A 234 -3.50 32.66 9.80
CA ALA A 234 -3.65 33.94 9.06
C ALA A 234 -4.91 34.74 9.47
N GLY A 235 -5.80 34.15 10.27
CA GLY A 235 -7.07 34.76 10.66
C GLY A 235 -8.08 34.92 9.51
N ASP A 236 -7.99 34.02 8.52
CA ASP A 236 -8.86 34.03 7.34
C ASP A 236 -10.34 33.93 7.72
N ASN A 237 -11.19 34.54 6.91
CA ASN A 237 -12.62 34.40 7.06
C ASN A 237 -13.02 32.91 6.88
N PRO A 238 -13.86 32.32 7.78
CA PRO A 238 -14.29 30.94 7.66
C PRO A 238 -14.84 30.53 6.27
N ARG A 239 -15.47 31.46 5.55
CA ARG A 239 -15.89 31.25 4.16
C ARG A 239 -14.71 31.08 3.20
N ILE A 240 -13.63 31.85 3.43
CA ILE A 240 -12.40 31.73 2.62
C ILE A 240 -11.70 30.41 2.94
N VAL A 241 -11.65 30.03 4.24
CA VAL A 241 -11.11 28.71 4.65
C VAL A 241 -11.88 27.59 3.97
N GLU A 242 -13.21 27.66 3.98
CA GLU A 242 -14.07 26.67 3.33
C GLU A 242 -13.78 26.55 1.81
N GLU A 243 -13.66 27.71 1.12
CA GLU A 243 -13.34 27.72 -0.31
C GLU A 243 -11.92 27.18 -0.59
N LYS A 244 -10.92 27.50 0.25
CA LYS A 244 -9.57 26.93 0.14
C LYS A 244 -9.61 25.40 0.29
N LEU A 245 -10.36 24.86 1.27
CA LEU A 245 -10.49 23.42 1.49
C LEU A 245 -11.29 22.72 0.39
N LYS A 246 -12.35 23.38 -0.13
CA LYS A 246 -13.11 22.85 -1.26
C LYS A 246 -12.31 22.77 -2.55
N ALA A 247 -11.32 23.65 -2.75
CA ALA A 247 -10.46 23.61 -3.92
C ALA A 247 -9.63 22.32 -4.05
N PHE A 248 -9.49 21.56 -2.96
CA PHE A 248 -8.88 20.22 -2.99
C PHE A 248 -9.75 19.17 -3.68
N PHE A 249 -11.04 19.45 -3.87
CA PHE A 249 -11.99 18.52 -4.46
C PHE A 249 -12.44 18.97 -5.84
N SER A 250 -12.64 18.01 -6.75
CA SER A 250 -13.28 18.28 -8.03
C SER A 250 -14.77 18.62 -7.83
N PRO A 251 -15.44 19.23 -8.83
CA PRO A 251 -16.89 19.45 -8.79
C PRO A 251 -17.72 18.16 -8.57
N ALA A 252 -17.13 17.00 -8.87
CA ALA A 252 -17.73 15.69 -8.63
C ALA A 252 -17.41 15.12 -7.22
N GLY A 253 -16.78 15.89 -6.34
CA GLY A 253 -16.45 15.48 -4.97
C GLY A 253 -15.21 14.58 -4.84
N TYR A 254 -14.46 14.34 -5.92
CA TYR A 254 -13.21 13.57 -5.88
C TYR A 254 -12.00 14.48 -5.62
N PRO A 255 -10.97 14.01 -4.88
CA PRO A 255 -9.76 14.79 -4.65
C PRO A 255 -9.01 15.06 -5.97
N VAL A 256 -8.67 16.34 -6.21
CA VAL A 256 -8.01 16.77 -7.48
C VAL A 256 -6.53 16.40 -7.52
N LYS A 257 -5.88 16.22 -6.35
CA LYS A 257 -4.43 16.01 -6.22
C LYS A 257 -3.96 14.53 -6.20
N SER A 258 -4.81 13.58 -6.50
CA SER A 258 -4.47 12.15 -6.38
C SER A 258 -3.80 11.50 -7.60
N ILE A 259 -3.39 12.30 -8.63
CA ILE A 259 -2.84 11.73 -9.88
C ILE A 259 -1.65 12.59 -10.36
N GLU A 260 -0.50 12.50 -9.68
CA GLU A 260 0.81 12.77 -10.29
C GLU A 260 1.88 11.88 -9.68
#